data_81a0199f24a560c11109a0730f9d1076
#
_entry.id   81a0199f24a560c11109a0730f9d1076
#
_cell.length_a   1.000
_cell.length_b   1.000
_cell.length_c   1.000
_cell.angle_alpha   90.00
_cell.angle_beta   90.00
_cell.angle_gamma   90.00
#
_symmetry.space_group_name_H-M   'P 1'
#
loop_
_entity.id
_entity.type
_entity.pdbx_description
1 polymer ?
#
loop_
_entity_poly.entity_id
_entity_poly.type
_entity_poly.pdbx_seq_one_letter_code
_entity_poly.pdbx_strand_id
1 'polypeptide(L)'
;MMRAGVDLGGTKIQVVIVDPKNAVLGSDRRPTPTVGGPDDVTDTIADSIRAAVGDAQIEMSDLLGIGVGAPGQIDLSAGTLSNAGNLPGWMLTYPLAGQLSKRMGGVPVALGNDVQVGVNAEVHLGAGRSFNSLLGVFCGTGVGGGVVIDREMWVGRGAAGEIGHVCIMAKGGAPCTCGRSGCMEAYAGRAAMEIQARKWKSKGKKTDLFKIMKKKDRVRLSSGVWYRAIKQKDKMAIKLMDRAIWALGAGVGSSVNLLDVDAVIIGGGLGIRMGKPFVRDIEKAMMPHLIKSKNPPKVLLAELGDLGGALGAALLVEKLVKVPAIKTTRAPAAAARSRQARTAAQNAAASLG
;
A
#
# COMPACT_ATOMS: atom_id res chain seq x y z
N MET A 1 -3.14 14.23 23.47
CA MET A 1 -2.47 12.93 23.55
C MET A 1 -1.75 12.65 22.25
N MET A 2 -0.53 12.15 22.33
CA MET A 2 0.33 11.84 21.18
C MET A 2 -0.04 10.52 20.54
N ARG A 3 0.37 10.29 19.29
CA ARG A 3 0.14 9.03 18.55
C ARG A 3 1.45 8.56 17.95
N ALA A 4 1.70 7.26 18.02
CA ALA A 4 2.79 6.64 17.31
C ALA A 4 2.29 6.08 15.97
N GLY A 5 3.06 6.29 14.92
CA GLY A 5 2.80 5.70 13.61
C GLY A 5 4.00 4.92 13.11
N VAL A 6 3.79 3.70 12.67
CA VAL A 6 4.81 2.76 12.21
C VAL A 6 4.55 2.38 10.75
N ASP A 7 5.54 2.60 9.89
CA ASP A 7 5.60 2.06 8.52
C ASP A 7 6.52 0.84 8.53
N LEU A 8 5.92 -0.36 8.51
CA LEU A 8 6.62 -1.64 8.46
C LEU A 8 6.85 -2.07 7.02
N GLY A 9 8.02 -1.82 6.50
CA GLY A 9 8.42 -2.30 5.18
C GLY A 9 9.38 -3.50 5.25
N GLY A 10 9.54 -4.22 4.15
CA GLY A 10 10.46 -5.36 4.06
C GLY A 10 11.97 -5.01 4.13
N THR A 11 12.33 -3.74 4.23
CA THR A 11 13.74 -3.29 4.28
C THR A 11 14.00 -2.26 5.36
N LYS A 12 12.99 -1.57 5.82
CA LYS A 12 13.05 -0.55 6.86
C LYS A 12 11.78 -0.55 7.69
N ILE A 13 11.90 -0.22 8.95
CA ILE A 13 10.84 0.19 9.85
C ILE A 13 11.05 1.69 10.08
N GLN A 14 10.01 2.50 9.81
CA GLN A 14 10.01 3.93 10.08
C GLN A 14 8.96 4.23 11.13
N VAL A 15 9.34 4.92 12.20
CA VAL A 15 8.42 5.34 13.26
C VAL A 15 8.39 6.86 13.34
N VAL A 16 7.22 7.42 13.61
CA VAL A 16 7.02 8.83 13.99
C VAL A 16 6.14 8.91 15.23
N ILE A 17 6.42 9.88 16.06
CA ILE A 17 5.52 10.36 17.12
C ILE A 17 4.93 11.68 16.65
N VAL A 18 3.61 11.78 16.69
CA VAL A 18 2.91 12.99 16.24
C VAL A 18 2.02 13.58 17.34
N ASP A 19 1.90 14.87 17.33
CA ASP A 19 0.97 15.62 18.17
C ASP A 19 -0.48 15.53 17.64
N PRO A 20 -1.49 16.09 18.34
CA PRO A 20 -2.87 16.15 17.87
C PRO A 20 -3.07 16.85 16.52
N LYS A 21 -2.13 17.71 16.11
CA LYS A 21 -2.16 18.44 14.83
C LYS A 21 -1.37 17.74 13.73
N ASN A 22 -0.89 16.50 13.98
CA ASN A 22 -0.04 15.71 13.09
C ASN A 22 1.37 16.29 12.84
N ALA A 23 1.85 17.21 13.69
CA ALA A 23 3.25 17.63 13.67
C ALA A 23 4.12 16.50 14.22
N VAL A 24 5.21 16.19 13.53
CA VAL A 24 6.18 15.17 13.96
C VAL A 24 7.03 15.73 15.08
N LEU A 25 6.98 15.09 16.24
CA LEU A 25 7.74 15.47 17.45
C LEU A 25 9.02 14.66 17.59
N GLY A 26 9.02 13.40 17.16
CA GLY A 26 10.17 12.51 17.20
C GLY A 26 10.04 11.41 16.18
N SER A 27 11.16 10.79 15.84
CA SER A 27 11.21 9.72 14.86
C SER A 27 12.35 8.75 15.09
N ASP A 28 12.19 7.52 14.62
CA ASP A 28 13.28 6.55 14.54
C ASP A 28 13.18 5.73 13.24
N ARG A 29 14.34 5.27 12.75
CA ARG A 29 14.40 4.46 11.55
C ARG A 29 15.42 3.33 11.68
N ARG A 30 14.95 2.12 11.51
CA ARG A 30 15.78 0.91 11.60
C ARG A 30 15.67 0.03 10.36
N PRO A 31 16.69 -0.79 10.06
CA PRO A 31 16.55 -1.86 9.08
C PRO A 31 15.56 -2.90 9.62
N THR A 32 14.69 -3.40 8.74
CA THR A 32 13.86 -4.58 9.07
C THR A 32 14.76 -5.80 9.20
N PRO A 33 14.62 -6.63 10.24
CA PRO A 33 15.31 -7.90 10.35
C PRO A 33 15.15 -8.75 9.08
N THR A 34 16.23 -9.38 8.64
CA THR A 34 16.23 -10.26 7.45
C THR A 34 16.24 -11.74 7.80
N VAL A 35 16.45 -12.05 9.09
CA VAL A 35 16.44 -13.40 9.70
C VAL A 35 15.55 -13.36 10.94
N GLY A 36 15.21 -14.53 11.47
CA GLY A 36 14.31 -14.66 12.60
C GLY A 36 12.86 -14.79 12.14
N GLY A 37 11.94 -14.26 12.95
CA GLY A 37 10.50 -14.40 12.73
C GLY A 37 9.69 -13.16 13.08
N PRO A 38 8.35 -13.32 13.17
CA PRO A 38 7.45 -12.21 13.52
C PRO A 38 7.75 -11.57 14.87
N ASP A 39 8.23 -12.33 15.85
CA ASP A 39 8.59 -11.80 17.16
C ASP A 39 9.79 -10.86 17.08
N ASP A 40 10.87 -11.23 16.35
CA ASP A 40 12.06 -10.38 16.18
C ASP A 40 11.73 -9.06 15.49
N VAL A 41 10.84 -9.10 14.50
CA VAL A 41 10.34 -7.88 13.83
C VAL A 41 9.52 -7.03 14.81
N THR A 42 8.66 -7.67 15.62
CA THR A 42 7.82 -6.97 16.61
C THR A 42 8.66 -6.33 17.71
N ASP A 43 9.73 -7.01 18.16
CA ASP A 43 10.70 -6.46 19.12
C ASP A 43 11.41 -5.24 18.51
N THR A 44 11.82 -5.32 17.24
CA THR A 44 12.44 -4.19 16.54
C THR A 44 11.50 -3.01 16.42
N ILE A 45 10.19 -3.24 16.15
CA ILE A 45 9.16 -2.19 16.14
C ILE A 45 9.05 -1.55 17.52
N ALA A 46 8.96 -2.35 18.57
CA ALA A 46 8.84 -1.84 19.94
C ALA A 46 10.05 -0.98 20.34
N ASP A 47 11.26 -1.43 19.99
CA ASP A 47 12.48 -0.66 20.25
C ASP A 47 12.55 0.64 19.44
N SER A 48 12.05 0.61 18.20
CA SER A 48 11.98 1.81 17.36
C SER A 48 10.96 2.82 17.92
N ILE A 49 9.83 2.34 18.46
CA ILE A 49 8.85 3.22 19.13
C ILE A 49 9.46 3.85 20.39
N ARG A 50 10.14 3.08 21.25
CA ARG A 50 10.82 3.61 22.44
C ARG A 50 11.83 4.69 22.08
N ALA A 51 12.62 4.46 21.03
CA ALA A 51 13.59 5.45 20.55
C ALA A 51 12.90 6.73 20.05
N ALA A 52 11.81 6.60 19.26
CA ALA A 52 11.06 7.76 18.79
C ALA A 52 10.35 8.52 19.90
N VAL A 53 9.88 7.85 20.97
CA VAL A 53 9.33 8.48 22.19
C VAL A 53 10.41 9.27 22.90
N GLY A 54 11.62 8.71 23.05
CA GLY A 54 12.78 9.43 23.61
C GLY A 54 13.19 10.63 22.77
N ASP A 55 13.20 10.52 21.44
CA ASP A 55 13.48 11.63 20.51
C ASP A 55 12.42 12.74 20.62
N ALA A 56 11.14 12.38 20.84
CA ALA A 56 10.04 13.31 21.09
C ALA A 56 10.05 13.94 22.47
N GLN A 57 10.89 13.48 23.40
CA GLN A 57 10.97 13.92 24.79
C GLN A 57 9.63 13.83 25.54
N ILE A 58 8.90 12.73 25.34
CA ILE A 58 7.63 12.41 26.01
C ILE A 58 7.74 11.08 26.78
N GLU A 59 6.73 10.77 27.60
CA GLU A 59 6.61 9.49 28.27
C GLU A 59 5.73 8.53 27.46
N MET A 60 5.92 7.21 27.64
CA MET A 60 5.10 6.18 26.97
C MET A 60 3.61 6.31 27.32
N SER A 61 3.28 6.78 28.52
CA SER A 61 1.92 7.05 29.01
C SER A 61 1.22 8.20 28.27
N ASP A 62 1.95 9.05 27.56
CA ASP A 62 1.39 10.13 26.75
C ASP A 62 0.82 9.64 25.43
N LEU A 63 1.14 8.38 25.04
CA LEU A 63 0.62 7.80 23.82
C LEU A 63 -0.83 7.35 23.96
N LEU A 64 -1.69 7.89 23.13
CA LEU A 64 -3.07 7.47 22.96
C LEU A 64 -3.17 6.07 22.32
N GLY A 65 -2.23 5.75 21.43
CA GLY A 65 -2.17 4.47 20.71
C GLY A 65 -1.05 4.44 19.68
N ILE A 66 -0.91 3.29 19.06
CA ILE A 66 0.07 2.98 18.03
C ILE A 66 -0.67 2.52 16.78
N GLY A 67 -0.43 3.16 15.64
CA GLY A 67 -0.87 2.67 14.35
C GLY A 67 0.27 1.98 13.62
N VAL A 68 0.01 0.87 12.95
CA VAL A 68 1.00 0.14 12.15
C VAL A 68 0.47 -0.08 10.74
N GLY A 69 1.17 0.48 9.75
CA GLY A 69 1.00 0.16 8.34
C GLY A 69 1.92 -1.01 7.99
N ALA A 70 1.36 -2.13 7.55
CA ALA A 70 2.12 -3.35 7.28
C ALA A 70 1.75 -3.96 5.91
N PRO A 71 2.72 -4.63 5.24
CA PRO A 71 2.45 -5.40 4.03
C PRO A 71 1.76 -6.72 4.36
N GLY A 72 1.13 -7.35 3.38
CA GLY A 72 0.46 -8.64 3.55
C GLY A 72 -1.03 -8.52 3.82
N GLN A 73 -1.62 -9.59 4.36
CA GLN A 73 -3.05 -9.67 4.63
C GLN A 73 -3.32 -9.33 6.11
N ILE A 74 -4.15 -8.32 6.33
CA ILE A 74 -4.51 -7.82 7.65
C ILE A 74 -5.96 -8.17 7.95
N ASP A 75 -6.21 -8.80 9.09
CA ASP A 75 -7.52 -8.87 9.71
C ASP A 75 -7.62 -7.78 10.78
N LEU A 76 -8.38 -6.74 10.47
CA LEU A 76 -8.56 -5.58 11.35
C LEU A 76 -9.27 -5.95 12.65
N SER A 77 -10.19 -6.94 12.60
CA SER A 77 -11.00 -7.34 13.74
C SER A 77 -10.20 -8.20 14.73
N ALA A 78 -9.35 -9.08 14.21
CA ALA A 78 -8.48 -9.95 15.01
C ALA A 78 -7.14 -9.30 15.36
N GLY A 79 -6.78 -8.17 14.73
CA GLY A 79 -5.47 -7.53 14.92
C GLY A 79 -4.32 -8.40 14.44
N THR A 80 -4.52 -9.16 13.36
CA THR A 80 -3.52 -10.11 12.85
C THR A 80 -2.95 -9.72 11.50
N LEU A 81 -1.73 -10.16 11.23
CA LEU A 81 -1.03 -10.05 9.96
C LEU A 81 -0.61 -11.44 9.47
N SER A 82 -0.82 -11.73 8.18
CA SER A 82 -0.41 -12.97 7.53
C SER A 82 0.11 -12.73 6.11
N ASN A 83 0.77 -13.73 5.53
CA ASN A 83 1.23 -13.71 4.13
C ASN A 83 2.07 -12.47 3.77
N ALA A 84 2.87 -11.96 4.69
CA ALA A 84 3.80 -10.86 4.43
C ALA A 84 5.14 -11.40 3.90
N GLY A 85 5.16 -11.89 2.67
CA GLY A 85 6.29 -12.61 2.07
C GLY A 85 7.59 -11.80 1.89
N ASN A 86 7.58 -10.51 2.18
CA ASN A 86 8.75 -9.63 2.23
C ASN A 86 9.30 -9.44 3.66
N LEU A 87 8.68 -10.07 4.67
CA LEU A 87 9.14 -10.13 6.05
C LEU A 87 9.64 -11.55 6.40
N PRO A 88 10.62 -11.72 7.30
CA PRO A 88 11.16 -13.02 7.64
C PRO A 88 10.13 -13.87 8.41
N GLY A 89 9.93 -15.12 7.98
CA GLY A 89 9.09 -16.09 8.69
C GLY A 89 7.58 -15.78 8.72
N TRP A 90 7.09 -14.76 7.99
CA TRP A 90 5.71 -14.23 8.11
C TRP A 90 4.73 -14.84 7.10
N MET A 91 4.70 -16.16 6.99
CA MET A 91 3.75 -16.86 6.13
C MET A 91 2.44 -17.25 6.84
N LEU A 92 2.52 -17.50 8.16
CA LEU A 92 1.38 -17.84 9.00
C LEU A 92 0.77 -16.59 9.63
N THR A 93 -0.43 -16.74 10.18
CA THR A 93 -1.12 -15.67 10.91
C THR A 93 -0.42 -15.38 12.23
N TYR A 94 -0.10 -14.10 12.47
CA TYR A 94 0.53 -13.62 13.69
C TYR A 94 -0.28 -12.47 14.31
N PRO A 95 -0.57 -12.49 15.63
CA PRO A 95 -1.40 -11.48 16.31
C PRO A 95 -0.58 -10.20 16.62
N LEU A 96 -0.15 -9.50 15.57
CA LEU A 96 0.76 -8.37 15.66
C LEU A 96 0.27 -7.29 16.62
N ALA A 97 -1.01 -6.91 16.55
CA ALA A 97 -1.56 -5.85 17.41
C ALA A 97 -1.44 -6.20 18.89
N GLY A 98 -1.86 -7.41 19.27
CA GLY A 98 -1.81 -7.89 20.66
C GLY A 98 -0.36 -8.06 21.16
N GLN A 99 0.51 -8.62 20.34
CA GLN A 99 1.91 -8.84 20.68
C GLN A 99 2.68 -7.51 20.84
N LEU A 100 2.42 -6.53 19.97
CA LEU A 100 3.02 -5.20 20.10
C LEU A 100 2.47 -4.45 21.30
N SER A 101 1.14 -4.46 21.51
CA SER A 101 0.49 -3.83 22.68
C SER A 101 1.09 -4.37 23.99
N LYS A 102 1.28 -5.68 24.11
CA LYS A 102 1.92 -6.31 25.27
C LYS A 102 3.34 -5.77 25.53
N ARG A 103 4.16 -5.63 24.47
CA ARG A 103 5.54 -5.10 24.56
C ARG A 103 5.57 -3.60 24.90
N MET A 104 4.47 -2.90 24.65
CA MET A 104 4.32 -1.47 24.88
C MET A 104 3.48 -1.15 26.14
N GLY A 105 3.39 -2.08 27.10
CA GLY A 105 2.70 -1.84 28.38
C GLY A 105 1.18 -1.70 28.27
N GLY A 106 0.55 -2.29 27.23
CA GLY A 106 -0.89 -2.25 27.04
C GLY A 106 -1.40 -1.09 26.16
N VAL A 107 -0.50 -0.28 25.59
CA VAL A 107 -0.91 0.78 24.64
C VAL A 107 -1.70 0.17 23.47
N PRO A 108 -2.90 0.69 23.13
CA PRO A 108 -3.71 0.16 22.04
C PRO A 108 -3.01 0.22 20.68
N VAL A 109 -3.18 -0.82 19.86
CA VAL A 109 -2.56 -0.92 18.53
C VAL A 109 -3.61 -1.10 17.44
N ALA A 110 -3.57 -0.26 16.39
CA ALA A 110 -4.35 -0.39 15.18
C ALA A 110 -3.46 -0.83 14.00
N LEU A 111 -3.96 -1.74 13.17
CA LEU A 111 -3.28 -2.17 11.96
C LEU A 111 -3.94 -1.58 10.70
N GLY A 112 -3.17 -1.42 9.64
CA GLY A 112 -3.64 -1.05 8.30
C GLY A 112 -2.66 -1.52 7.23
N ASN A 113 -3.13 -1.69 5.99
CA ASN A 113 -2.24 -1.99 4.88
C ASN A 113 -1.30 -0.80 4.61
N ASP A 114 0.00 -1.07 4.39
CA ASP A 114 1.06 -0.07 4.20
C ASP A 114 0.75 0.96 3.10
N VAL A 115 0.19 0.52 1.97
CA VAL A 115 -0.18 1.42 0.87
C VAL A 115 -1.42 2.23 1.21
N GLN A 116 -2.45 1.60 1.77
CA GLN A 116 -3.69 2.27 2.14
C GLN A 116 -3.47 3.35 3.20
N VAL A 117 -2.64 3.10 4.21
CA VAL A 117 -2.31 4.13 5.20
C VAL A 117 -1.53 5.29 4.57
N GLY A 118 -0.62 5.00 3.65
CA GLY A 118 0.10 6.03 2.89
C GLY A 118 -0.83 6.89 2.02
N VAL A 119 -1.81 6.29 1.35
CA VAL A 119 -2.85 7.01 0.60
C VAL A 119 -3.71 7.86 1.54
N ASN A 120 -4.13 7.30 2.68
CA ASN A 120 -4.90 8.02 3.69
C ASN A 120 -4.15 9.25 4.22
N ALA A 121 -2.83 9.14 4.42
CA ALA A 121 -2.00 10.28 4.80
C ALA A 121 -2.04 11.40 3.75
N GLU A 122 -1.89 11.05 2.48
CA GLU A 122 -1.95 12.03 1.39
C GLU A 122 -3.31 12.74 1.29
N VAL A 123 -4.41 12.04 1.62
CA VAL A 123 -5.76 12.64 1.68
C VAL A 123 -5.86 13.71 2.76
N HIS A 124 -5.32 13.42 3.93
CA HIS A 124 -5.53 14.30 5.10
C HIS A 124 -4.41 15.33 5.29
N LEU A 125 -3.18 14.98 4.91
CA LEU A 125 -1.98 15.76 5.23
C LEU A 125 -1.16 16.17 4.00
N GLY A 126 -1.36 15.52 2.83
CA GLY A 126 -0.53 15.69 1.65
C GLY A 126 -1.26 16.27 0.43
N ALA A 127 -0.90 15.79 -0.74
CA ALA A 127 -1.37 16.25 -2.06
C ALA A 127 -2.89 16.12 -2.26
N GLY A 128 -3.55 15.24 -1.50
CA GLY A 128 -4.98 14.94 -1.61
C GLY A 128 -5.93 15.86 -0.84
N ARG A 129 -5.41 16.81 -0.05
CA ARG A 129 -6.21 17.61 0.91
C ARG A 129 -7.41 18.34 0.32
N SER A 130 -7.34 18.73 -0.95
CA SER A 130 -8.36 19.54 -1.64
C SER A 130 -9.36 18.72 -2.45
N PHE A 131 -9.30 17.37 -2.38
CA PHE A 131 -10.13 16.48 -3.18
C PHE A 131 -11.01 15.61 -2.29
N ASN A 132 -12.23 15.30 -2.77
CA ASN A 132 -13.15 14.43 -2.07
C ASN A 132 -12.98 12.97 -2.48
N SER A 133 -12.68 12.72 -3.76
CA SER A 133 -12.44 11.39 -4.28
C SER A 133 -11.06 11.29 -4.94
N LEU A 134 -10.34 10.22 -4.68
CA LEU A 134 -9.04 10.01 -5.31
C LEU A 134 -8.64 8.54 -5.40
N LEU A 135 -7.75 8.28 -6.34
CA LEU A 135 -7.07 7.00 -6.50
C LEU A 135 -5.58 7.18 -6.17
N GLY A 136 -5.13 6.54 -5.10
CA GLY A 136 -3.70 6.42 -4.81
C GLY A 136 -3.08 5.30 -5.64
N VAL A 137 -1.90 5.56 -6.24
CA VAL A 137 -1.12 4.58 -7.01
C VAL A 137 0.32 4.64 -6.56
N PHE A 138 0.73 3.70 -5.74
CA PHE A 138 2.04 3.70 -5.11
C PHE A 138 2.97 2.69 -5.80
N CYS A 139 3.92 3.24 -6.55
CA CYS A 139 4.91 2.49 -7.30
C CYS A 139 6.12 2.18 -6.41
N GLY A 140 6.30 0.92 -6.06
CA GLY A 140 7.34 0.42 -5.17
C GLY A 140 8.00 -0.85 -5.69
N THR A 141 8.20 -1.84 -4.83
CA THR A 141 8.60 -3.20 -5.21
C THR A 141 7.55 -3.81 -6.13
N GLY A 142 6.28 -3.67 -5.77
CA GLY A 142 5.10 -3.88 -6.60
C GLY A 142 4.43 -2.56 -6.97
N VAL A 143 3.14 -2.63 -7.27
CA VAL A 143 2.24 -1.49 -7.45
C VAL A 143 1.01 -1.71 -6.58
N GLY A 144 0.88 -0.94 -5.53
CA GLY A 144 -0.30 -0.94 -4.68
C GLY A 144 -1.13 0.32 -4.85
N GLY A 145 -2.31 0.37 -4.24
CA GLY A 145 -3.15 1.54 -4.30
C GLY A 145 -4.17 1.64 -3.17
N GLY A 146 -4.98 2.67 -3.26
CA GLY A 146 -6.10 2.91 -2.37
C GLY A 146 -7.14 3.77 -3.05
N VAL A 147 -8.39 3.48 -2.78
CA VAL A 147 -9.53 4.24 -3.29
C VAL A 147 -10.11 5.06 -2.15
N VAL A 148 -10.33 6.34 -2.39
CA VAL A 148 -10.93 7.26 -1.44
C VAL A 148 -12.19 7.85 -2.06
N ILE A 149 -13.30 7.79 -1.33
CA ILE A 149 -14.60 8.35 -1.70
C ILE A 149 -15.08 9.15 -0.49
N ASP A 150 -15.54 10.37 -0.72
CA ASP A 150 -15.99 11.29 0.33
C ASP A 150 -14.94 11.49 1.44
N ARG A 151 -13.65 11.55 1.04
CA ARG A 151 -12.46 11.67 1.91
C ARG A 151 -12.23 10.47 2.85
N GLU A 152 -12.96 9.38 2.67
CA GLU A 152 -12.81 8.15 3.45
C GLU A 152 -12.21 7.03 2.59
N MET A 153 -11.31 6.26 3.20
CA MET A 153 -10.74 5.08 2.54
C MET A 153 -11.83 4.04 2.29
N TRP A 154 -12.09 3.74 1.02
CA TRP A 154 -12.99 2.67 0.65
C TRP A 154 -12.22 1.33 0.60
N VAL A 155 -12.46 0.48 1.58
CA VAL A 155 -11.80 -0.83 1.70
C VAL A 155 -12.59 -1.97 1.04
N GLY A 156 -13.86 -1.72 0.67
CA GLY A 156 -14.75 -2.71 0.08
C GLY A 156 -14.86 -3.96 0.97
N ARG A 157 -14.61 -5.12 0.37
CA ARG A 157 -14.54 -6.40 1.08
C ARG A 157 -13.11 -6.79 1.48
N GLY A 158 -12.18 -5.83 1.49
CA GLY A 158 -10.78 -6.02 1.85
C GLY A 158 -9.79 -5.98 0.68
N ALA A 159 -10.27 -5.93 -0.58
CA ALA A 159 -9.42 -5.91 -1.77
C ALA A 159 -9.58 -4.64 -2.63
N ALA A 160 -10.28 -3.63 -2.12
CA ALA A 160 -10.38 -2.35 -2.83
C ALA A 160 -9.00 -1.67 -2.90
N GLY A 161 -8.70 -1.10 -4.05
CA GLY A 161 -7.39 -0.46 -4.27
C GLY A 161 -6.27 -1.38 -4.70
N GLU A 162 -6.51 -2.68 -4.93
CA GLU A 162 -5.54 -3.62 -5.52
C GLU A 162 -5.26 -3.30 -7.01
N ILE A 163 -4.98 -2.02 -7.29
CA ILE A 163 -4.86 -1.48 -8.65
C ILE A 163 -3.73 -2.13 -9.45
N GLY A 164 -2.65 -2.56 -8.79
CA GLY A 164 -1.54 -3.28 -9.42
C GLY A 164 -1.99 -4.55 -10.14
N HIS A 165 -3.12 -5.10 -9.73
CA HIS A 165 -3.68 -6.33 -10.27
C HIS A 165 -4.81 -6.14 -11.29
N VAL A 166 -5.08 -4.89 -11.69
CA VAL A 166 -5.93 -4.61 -12.86
C VAL A 166 -5.28 -5.22 -14.09
N CYS A 167 -6.05 -6.04 -14.82
CA CYS A 167 -5.58 -6.70 -16.04
C CYS A 167 -5.56 -5.70 -17.20
N ILE A 168 -4.37 -5.38 -17.69
CA ILE A 168 -4.16 -4.48 -18.83
C ILE A 168 -3.85 -5.24 -20.13
N MET A 169 -3.61 -6.55 -20.04
CA MET A 169 -3.33 -7.40 -21.18
C MET A 169 -3.91 -8.80 -20.94
N ALA A 170 -5.11 -9.06 -21.48
CA ALA A 170 -5.86 -10.29 -21.25
C ALA A 170 -5.23 -11.53 -21.92
N LYS A 171 -4.54 -11.36 -23.06
CA LYS A 171 -3.85 -12.45 -23.78
C LYS A 171 -2.38 -12.11 -23.98
N GLY A 172 -1.50 -13.09 -23.76
CA GLY A 172 -0.05 -12.93 -23.95
C GLY A 172 0.62 -11.99 -22.95
N GLY A 173 -0.07 -11.64 -21.84
CA GLY A 173 0.45 -10.76 -20.80
C GLY A 173 1.59 -11.37 -20.00
N ALA A 174 2.41 -10.51 -19.38
CA ALA A 174 3.49 -10.93 -18.49
C ALA A 174 2.93 -11.62 -17.24
N PRO A 175 3.59 -12.68 -16.72
CA PRO A 175 3.19 -13.34 -15.48
C PRO A 175 3.32 -12.35 -14.29
N CYS A 176 2.36 -12.41 -13.38
CA CYS A 176 2.30 -11.62 -12.16
C CYS A 176 2.54 -12.51 -10.93
N THR A 177 3.08 -11.94 -9.87
CA THR A 177 3.30 -12.61 -8.58
C THR A 177 2.01 -13.12 -7.94
N CYS A 178 0.84 -12.55 -8.31
CA CYS A 178 -0.47 -13.01 -7.86
C CYS A 178 -0.96 -14.32 -8.53
N GLY A 179 -0.14 -14.96 -9.37
CA GLY A 179 -0.47 -16.18 -10.10
C GLY A 179 -1.20 -15.97 -11.43
N ARG A 180 -1.67 -14.75 -11.74
CA ARG A 180 -2.30 -14.38 -13.02
C ARG A 180 -1.29 -13.83 -14.03
N SER A 181 -1.74 -13.49 -15.22
CA SER A 181 -0.94 -12.80 -16.23
C SER A 181 -1.62 -11.50 -16.67
N GLY A 182 -0.81 -10.54 -17.13
CA GLY A 182 -1.32 -9.28 -17.70
C GLY A 182 -1.71 -8.21 -16.70
N CYS A 183 -1.42 -8.39 -15.42
CA CYS A 183 -1.62 -7.35 -14.39
C CYS A 183 -0.70 -6.15 -14.65
N MET A 184 -1.14 -4.94 -14.31
CA MET A 184 -0.35 -3.71 -14.41
C MET A 184 0.99 -3.82 -13.66
N GLU A 185 1.00 -4.40 -12.47
CA GLU A 185 2.21 -4.63 -11.66
C GLU A 185 3.26 -5.49 -12.38
N ALA A 186 2.86 -6.45 -13.19
CA ALA A 186 3.79 -7.31 -13.95
C ALA A 186 4.66 -6.52 -14.96
N TYR A 187 4.33 -5.25 -15.18
CA TYR A 187 5.07 -4.32 -16.06
C TYR A 187 5.69 -3.17 -15.28
N ALA A 188 5.00 -2.65 -14.27
CA ALA A 188 5.36 -1.42 -13.57
C ALA A 188 6.01 -1.64 -12.18
N GLY A 189 5.82 -2.80 -11.54
CA GLY A 189 6.49 -3.13 -10.30
C GLY A 189 8.01 -3.28 -10.48
N ARG A 190 8.81 -2.71 -9.59
CA ARG A 190 10.29 -2.80 -9.66
C ARG A 190 10.79 -4.24 -9.69
N ALA A 191 10.16 -5.14 -8.94
CA ALA A 191 10.52 -6.57 -8.94
C ALA A 191 10.30 -7.19 -10.33
N ALA A 192 9.18 -6.92 -10.97
CA ALA A 192 8.86 -7.40 -12.31
C ALA A 192 9.81 -6.81 -13.36
N MET A 193 10.09 -5.50 -13.28
CA MET A 193 11.09 -4.85 -14.15
C MET A 193 12.49 -5.44 -13.96
N GLU A 194 12.90 -5.76 -12.73
CA GLU A 194 14.19 -6.41 -12.45
C GLU A 194 14.28 -7.80 -13.07
N ILE A 195 13.24 -8.63 -12.91
CA ILE A 195 13.16 -9.96 -13.54
C ILE A 195 13.32 -9.83 -15.04
N GLN A 196 12.65 -8.88 -15.67
CA GLN A 196 12.74 -8.64 -17.10
C GLN A 196 14.13 -8.12 -17.51
N ALA A 197 14.76 -7.26 -16.73
CA ALA A 197 16.12 -6.77 -16.97
C ALA A 197 17.15 -7.91 -16.92
N ARG A 198 17.04 -8.80 -15.91
CA ARG A 198 17.88 -10.00 -15.80
C ARG A 198 17.70 -10.93 -17.01
N LYS A 199 16.45 -11.18 -17.42
CA LYS A 199 16.13 -11.98 -18.62
C LYS A 199 16.71 -11.37 -19.90
N TRP A 200 16.67 -10.03 -20.06
CA TRP A 200 17.25 -9.40 -21.23
C TRP A 200 18.78 -9.42 -21.20
N LYS A 201 19.37 -9.24 -20.01
CA LYS A 201 20.83 -9.34 -19.84
C LYS A 201 21.34 -10.75 -20.15
N SER A 202 20.65 -11.83 -19.70
CA SER A 202 21.03 -13.22 -20.03
C SER A 202 20.97 -13.53 -21.53
N LYS A 203 20.16 -12.75 -22.29
CA LYS A 203 20.09 -12.79 -23.75
C LYS A 203 21.08 -11.84 -24.44
N GLY A 204 22.13 -11.41 -23.77
CA GLY A 204 23.22 -10.57 -24.32
C GLY A 204 22.92 -9.07 -24.42
N LYS A 205 21.75 -8.58 -23.96
CA LYS A 205 21.49 -7.13 -24.00
C LYS A 205 22.34 -6.37 -22.98
N LYS A 206 23.00 -5.31 -23.43
CA LYS A 206 23.87 -4.48 -22.60
C LYS A 206 23.05 -3.58 -21.66
N THR A 207 23.53 -3.40 -20.42
CA THR A 207 22.95 -2.50 -19.40
C THR A 207 23.95 -2.24 -18.27
N ASP A 208 23.94 -1.04 -17.72
CA ASP A 208 24.70 -0.67 -16.53
C ASP A 208 23.93 -0.84 -15.22
N LEU A 209 22.64 -1.20 -15.26
CA LEU A 209 21.78 -1.38 -14.08
C LEU A 209 22.46 -2.23 -12.99
N PHE A 210 23.01 -3.37 -13.35
CA PHE A 210 23.62 -4.30 -12.39
C PHE A 210 25.00 -3.85 -11.91
N LYS A 211 25.73 -3.08 -12.74
CA LYS A 211 27.00 -2.44 -12.35
C LYS A 211 26.73 -1.33 -11.33
N ILE A 212 25.72 -0.49 -11.56
CA ILE A 212 25.28 0.55 -10.63
C ILE A 212 24.79 -0.09 -9.31
N MET A 213 24.02 -1.18 -9.39
CA MET A 213 23.52 -1.93 -8.23
C MET A 213 24.68 -2.39 -7.35
N LYS A 214 25.68 -3.09 -7.92
CA LYS A 214 26.88 -3.57 -7.20
C LYS A 214 27.69 -2.43 -6.57
N LYS A 215 27.92 -1.34 -7.34
CA LYS A 215 28.67 -0.16 -6.84
C LYS A 215 27.98 0.50 -5.63
N LYS A 216 26.69 0.26 -5.41
CA LYS A 216 25.89 0.79 -4.31
C LYS A 216 25.63 -0.23 -3.20
N ASP A 217 26.30 -1.35 -3.25
CA ASP A 217 26.14 -2.46 -2.30
C ASP A 217 24.66 -2.84 -2.11
N ARG A 218 23.97 -3.04 -3.23
CA ARG A 218 22.56 -3.43 -3.26
C ARG A 218 22.39 -4.81 -3.86
N VAL A 219 21.56 -5.65 -3.23
CA VAL A 219 21.18 -6.98 -3.73
C VAL A 219 20.09 -6.91 -4.81
N ARG A 220 19.32 -5.81 -4.84
CA ARG A 220 18.20 -5.59 -5.76
C ARG A 220 18.28 -4.23 -6.45
N LEU A 221 17.60 -4.10 -7.61
CA LEU A 221 17.49 -2.85 -8.34
C LEU A 221 16.54 -1.90 -7.58
N SER A 222 17.10 -1.08 -6.68
CA SER A 222 16.36 -0.06 -5.94
C SER A 222 15.90 1.10 -6.85
N SER A 223 14.92 1.90 -6.39
CA SER A 223 14.49 3.11 -7.11
C SER A 223 15.65 4.04 -7.46
N GLY A 224 16.65 4.15 -6.57
CA GLY A 224 17.87 4.94 -6.83
C GLY A 224 18.77 4.35 -7.91
N VAL A 225 18.81 3.03 -8.09
CA VAL A 225 19.54 2.38 -9.20
C VAL A 225 18.85 2.68 -10.53
N TRP A 226 17.53 2.51 -10.60
CA TRP A 226 16.73 2.84 -11.79
C TRP A 226 16.89 4.30 -12.18
N TYR A 227 16.75 5.23 -11.23
CA TYR A 227 16.91 6.67 -11.47
C TYR A 227 18.28 6.99 -12.05
N ARG A 228 19.37 6.44 -11.49
CA ARG A 228 20.74 6.68 -12.00
C ARG A 228 20.96 6.10 -13.38
N ALA A 229 20.50 4.88 -13.64
CA ALA A 229 20.62 4.26 -14.95
C ALA A 229 19.91 5.10 -16.03
N ILE A 230 18.71 5.61 -15.75
CA ILE A 230 17.97 6.50 -16.66
C ILE A 230 18.72 7.82 -16.87
N LYS A 231 19.24 8.44 -15.80
CA LYS A 231 20.06 9.65 -15.89
C LYS A 231 21.32 9.44 -16.75
N GLN A 232 21.90 8.23 -16.71
CA GLN A 232 23.05 7.83 -17.54
C GLN A 232 22.64 7.35 -18.94
N LYS A 233 21.36 7.52 -19.32
CA LYS A 233 20.79 7.14 -20.63
C LYS A 233 20.94 5.63 -20.95
N ASP A 234 20.88 4.77 -19.93
CA ASP A 234 20.86 3.32 -20.14
C ASP A 234 19.60 2.92 -20.92
N LYS A 235 19.82 2.38 -22.13
CA LYS A 235 18.73 2.05 -23.07
C LYS A 235 17.77 0.98 -22.54
N MET A 236 18.27 0.02 -21.73
CA MET A 236 17.43 -1.01 -21.15
C MET A 236 16.56 -0.44 -20.03
N ALA A 237 17.14 0.40 -19.16
CA ALA A 237 16.41 1.05 -18.09
C ALA A 237 15.31 1.96 -18.63
N ILE A 238 15.61 2.77 -19.66
CA ILE A 238 14.63 3.63 -20.32
C ILE A 238 13.49 2.78 -20.90
N LYS A 239 13.80 1.76 -21.70
CA LYS A 239 12.79 0.90 -22.35
C LYS A 239 11.86 0.20 -21.33
N LEU A 240 12.42 -0.22 -20.19
CA LEU A 240 11.60 -0.85 -19.13
C LEU A 240 10.74 0.19 -18.38
N MET A 241 11.26 1.42 -18.22
CA MET A 241 10.49 2.52 -17.63
C MET A 241 9.35 2.96 -18.55
N ASP A 242 9.60 3.10 -19.86
CA ASP A 242 8.56 3.45 -20.83
C ASP A 242 7.43 2.40 -20.83
N ARG A 243 7.81 1.11 -20.72
CA ARG A 243 6.84 0.02 -20.59
C ARG A 243 6.03 0.10 -19.29
N ALA A 244 6.68 0.51 -18.19
CA ALA A 244 6.01 0.72 -16.90
C ALA A 244 5.02 1.89 -16.98
N ILE A 245 5.43 3.01 -17.59
CA ILE A 245 4.58 4.19 -17.79
C ILE A 245 3.36 3.86 -18.65
N TRP A 246 3.56 3.12 -19.77
CA TRP A 246 2.45 2.65 -20.57
C TRP A 246 1.45 1.81 -19.75
N ALA A 247 1.96 0.86 -18.97
CA ALA A 247 1.12 -0.01 -18.15
C ALA A 247 0.35 0.77 -17.08
N LEU A 248 1.02 1.73 -16.43
CA LEU A 248 0.39 2.63 -15.45
C LEU A 248 -0.68 3.47 -16.12
N GLY A 249 -0.40 4.06 -17.29
CA GLY A 249 -1.38 4.84 -18.04
C GLY A 249 -2.65 4.05 -18.37
N ALA A 250 -2.49 2.85 -18.89
CA ALA A 250 -3.62 1.97 -19.24
C ALA A 250 -4.43 1.55 -18.00
N GLY A 251 -3.76 1.09 -16.94
CA GLY A 251 -4.43 0.62 -15.72
C GLY A 251 -5.11 1.76 -14.94
N VAL A 252 -4.44 2.90 -14.81
CA VAL A 252 -5.00 4.10 -14.15
C VAL A 252 -6.16 4.65 -14.95
N GLY A 253 -6.03 4.78 -16.29
CA GLY A 253 -7.12 5.25 -17.15
C GLY A 253 -8.37 4.38 -17.05
N SER A 254 -8.20 3.06 -17.07
CA SER A 254 -9.31 2.10 -16.88
C SER A 254 -9.97 2.27 -15.51
N SER A 255 -9.18 2.46 -14.46
CA SER A 255 -9.70 2.65 -13.10
C SER A 255 -10.41 4.00 -12.94
N VAL A 256 -9.90 5.06 -13.56
CA VAL A 256 -10.56 6.39 -13.58
C VAL A 256 -11.90 6.32 -14.30
N ASN A 257 -12.00 5.62 -15.43
CA ASN A 257 -13.28 5.44 -16.13
C ASN A 257 -14.35 4.72 -15.27
N LEU A 258 -13.90 3.87 -14.33
CA LEU A 258 -14.81 3.13 -13.44
C LEU A 258 -15.19 3.97 -12.21
N LEU A 259 -14.25 4.72 -11.63
CA LEU A 259 -14.41 5.39 -10.35
C LEU A 259 -14.76 6.86 -10.46
N ASP A 260 -14.46 7.52 -11.59
CA ASP A 260 -14.66 8.96 -11.88
C ASP A 260 -14.15 9.87 -10.73
N VAL A 261 -12.93 9.61 -10.27
CA VAL A 261 -12.31 10.33 -9.14
C VAL A 261 -11.80 11.72 -9.53
N ASP A 262 -11.74 12.64 -8.57
CA ASP A 262 -11.22 14.01 -8.74
C ASP A 262 -9.73 14.06 -9.02
N ALA A 263 -8.96 13.15 -8.40
CA ALA A 263 -7.50 13.12 -8.49
C ALA A 263 -6.91 11.71 -8.47
N VAL A 264 -5.71 11.60 -9.04
CA VAL A 264 -4.82 10.43 -8.93
C VAL A 264 -3.53 10.87 -8.25
N ILE A 265 -3.13 10.20 -7.19
CA ILE A 265 -1.87 10.49 -6.48
C ILE A 265 -0.86 9.38 -6.79
N ILE A 266 0.25 9.76 -7.42
CA ILE A 266 1.36 8.86 -7.71
C ILE A 266 2.39 8.95 -6.59
N GLY A 267 2.57 7.84 -5.87
CA GLY A 267 3.47 7.75 -4.73
C GLY A 267 4.39 6.53 -4.78
N GLY A 268 4.83 6.11 -3.60
CA GLY A 268 5.75 5.01 -3.43
C GLY A 268 7.19 5.35 -3.81
N GLY A 269 8.13 4.50 -3.40
CA GLY A 269 9.56 4.80 -3.51
C GLY A 269 10.07 5.00 -4.95
N LEU A 270 9.40 4.45 -5.98
CA LEU A 270 9.73 4.72 -7.38
C LEU A 270 9.13 6.06 -7.82
N GLY A 271 7.85 6.30 -7.53
CA GLY A 271 7.14 7.54 -7.87
C GLY A 271 7.85 8.76 -7.30
N ILE A 272 8.16 8.75 -6.00
CA ILE A 272 8.88 9.83 -5.32
C ILE A 272 10.27 10.03 -5.93
N ARG A 273 11.02 8.96 -6.18
CA ARG A 273 12.38 9.06 -6.73
C ARG A 273 12.42 9.60 -8.15
N MET A 274 11.46 9.24 -8.98
CA MET A 274 11.35 9.72 -10.36
C MET A 274 10.74 11.13 -10.44
N GLY A 275 9.86 11.48 -9.49
CA GLY A 275 9.31 12.81 -9.30
C GLY A 275 8.34 13.28 -10.39
N LYS A 276 8.15 14.59 -10.48
CA LYS A 276 7.18 15.22 -11.39
C LYS A 276 7.28 14.80 -12.86
N PRO A 277 8.47 14.56 -13.45
CA PRO A 277 8.55 14.07 -14.83
C PRO A 277 7.82 12.74 -15.03
N PHE A 278 8.00 11.80 -14.11
CA PHE A 278 7.35 10.49 -14.16
C PHE A 278 5.81 10.60 -14.04
N VAL A 279 5.34 11.48 -13.15
CA VAL A 279 3.90 11.76 -12.99
C VAL A 279 3.30 12.30 -14.30
N ARG A 280 3.97 13.28 -14.94
CA ARG A 280 3.54 13.83 -16.24
C ARG A 280 3.51 12.79 -17.35
N ASP A 281 4.48 11.88 -17.37
CA ASP A 281 4.53 10.84 -18.38
C ASP A 281 3.41 9.80 -18.17
N ILE A 282 3.07 9.47 -16.91
CA ILE A 282 1.90 8.63 -16.58
C ILE A 282 0.60 9.35 -16.98
N GLU A 283 0.46 10.64 -16.66
CA GLU A 283 -0.71 11.44 -17.06
C GLU A 283 -0.90 11.42 -18.59
N LYS A 284 0.15 11.67 -19.36
CA LYS A 284 0.11 11.59 -20.83
C LYS A 284 -0.28 10.19 -21.31
N ALA A 285 0.27 9.13 -20.69
CA ALA A 285 -0.04 7.76 -21.05
C ALA A 285 -1.47 7.35 -20.67
N MET A 286 -2.06 7.99 -19.66
CA MET A 286 -3.44 7.77 -19.21
C MET A 286 -4.47 8.38 -20.18
N MET A 287 -4.19 9.57 -20.74
CA MET A 287 -5.15 10.34 -21.54
C MET A 287 -5.83 9.57 -22.67
N PRO A 288 -5.13 8.74 -23.49
CA PRO A 288 -5.78 7.97 -24.55
C PRO A 288 -6.78 6.92 -24.06
N HIS A 289 -6.74 6.58 -22.77
CA HIS A 289 -7.62 5.58 -22.17
C HIS A 289 -8.84 6.16 -21.46
N LEU A 290 -8.95 7.50 -21.38
CA LEU A 290 -10.09 8.17 -20.73
C LEU A 290 -11.25 8.36 -21.70
N ILE A 291 -12.48 8.06 -21.22
CA ILE A 291 -13.71 8.36 -21.94
C ILE A 291 -13.97 9.88 -21.93
N LYS A 292 -13.79 10.54 -20.78
CA LYS A 292 -13.92 11.99 -20.62
C LYS A 292 -12.56 12.67 -20.63
N SER A 293 -12.19 13.30 -21.73
CA SER A 293 -10.92 14.04 -21.85
C SER A 293 -11.04 15.55 -21.55
N LYS A 294 -12.26 16.13 -21.52
CA LYS A 294 -12.46 17.58 -21.31
C LYS A 294 -12.21 18.05 -19.88
N ASN A 295 -12.33 17.17 -18.90
CA ASN A 295 -12.05 17.48 -17.49
C ASN A 295 -11.42 16.24 -16.84
N PRO A 296 -10.16 15.89 -17.18
CA PRO A 296 -9.51 14.73 -16.61
C PRO A 296 -9.21 14.95 -15.13
N PRO A 297 -9.06 13.89 -14.32
CA PRO A 297 -8.63 14.01 -12.94
C PRO A 297 -7.26 14.67 -12.86
N LYS A 298 -6.98 15.35 -11.77
CA LYS A 298 -5.61 15.88 -11.50
C LYS A 298 -4.67 14.72 -11.19
N VAL A 299 -3.51 14.68 -11.83
CA VAL A 299 -2.47 13.68 -11.53
C VAL A 299 -1.35 14.35 -10.74
N LEU A 300 -1.16 13.93 -9.50
CA LEU A 300 -0.31 14.58 -8.52
C LEU A 300 0.79 13.64 -8.04
N LEU A 301 1.93 14.23 -7.66
CA LEU A 301 2.97 13.52 -6.92
C LEU A 301 2.63 13.57 -5.43
N ALA A 302 2.78 12.44 -4.74
CA ALA A 302 2.67 12.36 -3.28
C ALA A 302 3.65 13.34 -2.60
N GLU A 303 3.17 14.08 -1.58
CA GLU A 303 3.92 15.15 -0.92
C GLU A 303 4.67 14.71 0.34
N LEU A 304 4.15 13.71 1.07
CA LEU A 304 4.66 13.33 2.40
C LEU A 304 5.95 12.51 2.36
N GLY A 305 6.39 12.10 1.17
CA GLY A 305 7.68 11.44 0.96
C GLY A 305 7.86 10.17 1.79
N ASP A 306 9.03 10.04 2.43
CA ASP A 306 9.42 8.84 3.21
C ASP A 306 8.64 8.68 4.53
N LEU A 307 7.99 9.73 5.03
CA LEU A 307 7.21 9.71 6.27
C LEU A 307 5.73 9.41 6.06
N GLY A 308 5.23 9.45 4.81
CA GLY A 308 3.81 9.30 4.50
C GLY A 308 3.19 8.01 5.06
N GLY A 309 3.90 6.88 5.00
CA GLY A 309 3.43 5.61 5.57
C GLY A 309 3.27 5.67 7.09
N ALA A 310 4.27 6.20 7.80
CA ALA A 310 4.22 6.32 9.26
C ALA A 310 3.19 7.37 9.72
N LEU A 311 3.08 8.52 9.04
CA LEU A 311 2.04 9.50 9.30
C LEU A 311 0.64 8.93 9.11
N GLY A 312 0.42 8.18 8.03
CA GLY A 312 -0.84 7.51 7.76
C GLY A 312 -1.18 6.43 8.79
N ALA A 313 -0.18 5.71 9.25
CA ALA A 313 -0.35 4.76 10.33
C ALA A 313 -0.79 5.46 11.64
N ALA A 314 -0.20 6.60 11.99
CA ALA A 314 -0.61 7.38 13.16
C ALA A 314 -2.09 7.83 13.10
N LEU A 315 -2.64 8.09 11.90
CA LEU A 315 -4.06 8.44 11.73
C LEU A 315 -5.00 7.26 12.05
N LEU A 316 -4.53 6.00 11.98
CA LEU A 316 -5.35 4.84 12.37
C LEU A 316 -5.80 4.90 13.84
N VAL A 317 -4.99 5.51 14.70
CA VAL A 317 -5.26 5.62 16.14
C VAL A 317 -6.54 6.43 16.41
N GLU A 318 -6.88 7.40 15.55
CA GLU A 318 -8.10 8.19 15.70
C GLU A 318 -9.36 7.32 15.62
N LYS A 319 -9.31 6.22 14.88
CA LYS A 319 -10.43 5.27 14.76
C LYS A 319 -10.59 4.40 16.01
N LEU A 320 -9.51 4.14 16.77
CA LEU A 320 -9.59 3.40 18.04
C LEU A 320 -10.38 4.17 19.11
N VAL A 321 -10.33 5.52 19.06
CA VAL A 321 -10.96 6.38 20.07
C VAL A 321 -12.40 6.75 19.72
N LYS A 322 -12.74 6.78 18.42
CA LYS A 322 -14.08 7.17 17.92
C LYS A 322 -15.11 6.05 17.92
N VAL A 323 -14.76 4.79 18.23
CA VAL A 323 -15.70 3.67 18.29
C VAL A 323 -16.17 3.49 19.73
N PRO A 324 -17.38 3.95 20.13
CA PRO A 324 -18.04 3.40 21.31
C PRO A 324 -18.22 1.91 21.06
N ALA A 325 -17.97 1.08 22.06
CA ALA A 325 -18.16 -0.37 21.97
C ALA A 325 -19.58 -0.67 21.45
N ILE A 326 -19.72 -0.93 20.17
CA ILE A 326 -20.97 -1.41 19.59
C ILE A 326 -21.13 -2.84 20.10
N LYS A 327 -22.00 -3.03 21.07
CA LYS A 327 -22.49 -4.36 21.44
C LYS A 327 -23.04 -4.99 20.15
N THR A 328 -22.30 -5.91 19.58
CA THR A 328 -22.73 -6.70 18.42
C THR A 328 -23.83 -7.64 18.83
N THR A 329 -25.07 -7.17 18.82
CA THR A 329 -26.25 -8.02 18.68
C THR A 329 -26.54 -8.18 17.20
N ARG A 330 -25.75 -8.95 16.50
CA ARG A 330 -26.13 -9.45 15.18
C ARG A 330 -26.64 -10.88 15.37
N ALA A 331 -27.96 -11.00 15.49
CA ALA A 331 -28.64 -12.27 15.27
C ALA A 331 -28.40 -12.74 13.82
N PRO A 332 -28.22 -14.03 13.56
CA PRO A 332 -27.93 -14.52 12.20
C PRO A 332 -29.17 -14.42 11.32
N ALA A 333 -29.21 -13.49 10.40
CA ALA A 333 -30.26 -13.28 9.41
C ALA A 333 -30.31 -14.35 8.30
N ALA A 334 -29.56 -15.45 8.42
CA ALA A 334 -29.47 -16.48 7.38
C ALA A 334 -30.50 -17.64 7.51
N ALA A 335 -31.15 -17.81 8.67
CA ALA A 335 -32.05 -18.94 8.88
C ALA A 335 -33.52 -18.68 8.48
N ALA A 336 -33.94 -17.42 8.35
CA ALA A 336 -35.32 -17.08 8.03
C ALA A 336 -35.68 -17.17 6.53
N ARG A 337 -34.73 -16.93 5.64
CA ARG A 337 -34.97 -16.96 4.18
C ARG A 337 -35.04 -18.38 3.59
N SER A 338 -34.43 -19.38 4.23
CA SER A 338 -34.46 -20.77 3.73
C SER A 338 -35.76 -21.50 4.04
N ARG A 339 -36.53 -21.10 5.07
CA ARG A 339 -37.85 -21.70 5.37
C ARG A 339 -38.94 -21.20 4.45
N GLN A 340 -38.98 -19.89 4.13
CA GLN A 340 -40.00 -19.34 3.22
C GLN A 340 -39.82 -19.80 1.76
N ALA A 341 -38.58 -19.98 1.30
CA ALA A 341 -38.30 -20.49 -0.04
C ALA A 341 -38.68 -21.98 -0.18
N ARG A 342 -38.57 -22.81 0.86
CA ARG A 342 -39.00 -24.22 0.85
C ARG A 342 -40.51 -24.38 0.87
N THR A 343 -41.24 -23.54 1.58
CA THR A 343 -42.70 -23.58 1.64
C THR A 343 -43.34 -23.12 0.33
N ALA A 344 -42.76 -22.12 -0.33
CA ALA A 344 -43.21 -21.66 -1.65
C ALA A 344 -42.99 -22.70 -2.77
N ALA A 345 -41.86 -23.44 -2.72
CA ALA A 345 -41.58 -24.50 -3.68
C ALA A 345 -42.46 -25.73 -3.50
N GLN A 346 -42.85 -26.07 -2.26
CA GLN A 346 -43.75 -27.16 -1.98
C GLN A 346 -45.23 -26.86 -2.38
N ASN A 347 -45.67 -25.61 -2.26
CA ASN A 347 -47.01 -25.20 -2.68
C ASN A 347 -47.17 -25.08 -4.19
N ALA A 348 -46.06 -24.76 -4.92
CA ALA A 348 -46.07 -24.72 -6.38
C ALA A 348 -46.09 -26.12 -7.02
N ALA A 349 -45.55 -27.13 -6.34
CA ALA A 349 -45.58 -28.50 -6.83
C ALA A 349 -46.93 -29.21 -6.58
N ALA A 350 -47.74 -28.71 -5.66
CA ALA A 350 -49.08 -29.29 -5.34
C ALA A 350 -50.20 -28.72 -6.24
N SER A 351 -49.95 -27.73 -7.08
CA SER A 351 -50.93 -27.10 -7.98
C SER A 351 -50.84 -27.57 -9.43
N LEU A 352 -49.96 -28.54 -9.75
CA LEU A 352 -49.73 -29.10 -11.08
C LEU A 352 -49.98 -30.63 -11.16
N GLY A 353 -50.70 -31.18 -10.19
CA GLY A 353 -51.17 -32.57 -10.22
C GLY A 353 -52.68 -32.66 -10.33
#